data_7d7b759628cd64ada33c2712f36153cb
#
_entry.id   7d7b759628cd64ada33c2712f36153cb
#
_cell.length_a   1.000
_cell.length_b   1.000
_cell.length_c   1.000
_cell.angle_alpha   90.00
_cell.angle_beta   90.00
_cell.angle_gamma   90.00
#
_symmetry.space_group_name_H-M   'P 1'
#
loop_
_entity.id
_entity.type
_entity.pdbx_description
1 polymer ?
#
loop_
_entity_poly.entity_id
_entity_poly.type
_entity_poly.pdbx_seq_one_letter_code
_entity_poly.pdbx_strand_id
1 'polypeptide(L)'
;MNDLPMHGRVALVVGASKGIGATTAEAFAAAGAAVVLAARNAAALAAVAEGIDKRGGRALAVRTDVTDADSVRNLVERTMATFGRLDAAFNNATDGPPPAPLADIDPDEFDRGIHTNIRGTFLGMKFQIPAMLGNRSGGGAIVNMASTAGVSGTANLAAYVAGKVGIIGLTTVAALDYADRGIRVNVVAPGPILTHHLRAAGPQAQRLAGLSTPMRRIGSATEVAHVVLWLCSPQSSFVTGAVIPIDGGQSAGNKPPQMSRPGQAMAEPGHGRSRR
;
A
#
# COMPACT_ATOMS: atom_id res chain seq x y z
N MET A 1 -7.89 -10.96 28.61
CA MET A 1 -7.68 -11.55 27.26
C MET A 1 -7.27 -10.39 26.36
N ASN A 2 -6.15 -10.49 25.64
CA ASN A 2 -5.68 -9.39 24.79
C ASN A 2 -6.62 -9.21 23.59
N ASP A 3 -7.43 -8.16 23.60
CA ASP A 3 -8.34 -7.77 22.52
C ASP A 3 -7.61 -7.14 21.33
N LEU A 4 -6.50 -7.74 20.89
CA LEU A 4 -5.78 -7.29 19.70
C LEU A 4 -6.61 -7.58 18.44
N PRO A 5 -6.84 -6.60 17.56
CA PRO A 5 -7.81 -6.71 16.46
C PRO A 5 -7.48 -7.80 15.43
N MET A 6 -6.23 -8.26 15.40
CA MET A 6 -5.75 -9.31 14.49
C MET A 6 -5.30 -10.58 15.23
N HIS A 7 -5.63 -10.73 16.52
CA HIS A 7 -5.23 -11.90 17.29
C HIS A 7 -5.72 -13.20 16.65
N GLY A 8 -4.80 -14.18 16.50
CA GLY A 8 -5.08 -15.49 15.90
C GLY A 8 -5.34 -15.47 14.39
N ARG A 9 -5.12 -14.34 13.70
CA ARG A 9 -5.24 -14.19 12.25
C ARG A 9 -3.90 -14.27 11.56
N VAL A 10 -3.92 -14.53 10.26
CA VAL A 10 -2.73 -14.56 9.38
C VAL A 10 -2.86 -13.44 8.34
N ALA A 11 -1.86 -12.57 8.29
CA ALA A 11 -1.76 -11.48 7.33
C ALA A 11 -0.59 -11.69 6.36
N LEU A 12 -0.85 -11.57 5.07
CA LEU A 12 0.15 -11.62 4.00
C LEU A 12 0.44 -10.20 3.50
N VAL A 13 1.71 -9.80 3.49
CA VAL A 13 2.14 -8.50 2.96
C VAL A 13 3.08 -8.70 1.79
N VAL A 14 2.63 -8.33 0.59
CA VAL A 14 3.41 -8.36 -0.65
C VAL A 14 4.12 -7.02 -0.84
N GLY A 15 5.43 -7.04 -1.10
CA GLY A 15 6.27 -5.83 -1.10
C GLY A 15 6.70 -5.42 0.31
N ALA A 16 6.94 -6.40 1.20
CA ALA A 16 7.21 -6.20 2.64
C ALA A 16 8.67 -5.89 2.99
N SER A 17 9.58 -5.78 2.01
CA SER A 17 11.02 -5.63 2.29
C SER A 17 11.43 -4.25 2.81
N LYS A 18 10.61 -3.21 2.65
CA LYS A 18 10.90 -1.83 3.07
C LYS A 18 9.65 -0.93 3.04
N GLY A 19 9.77 0.28 3.59
CA GLY A 19 8.78 1.35 3.48
C GLY A 19 7.40 0.95 3.99
N ILE A 20 6.34 1.30 3.26
CA ILE A 20 4.95 1.08 3.67
C ILE A 20 4.70 -0.42 3.95
N GLY A 21 5.19 -1.32 3.11
CA GLY A 21 4.99 -2.76 3.29
C GLY A 21 5.61 -3.29 4.58
N ALA A 22 6.87 -2.95 4.86
CA ALA A 22 7.54 -3.37 6.10
C ALA A 22 6.83 -2.80 7.34
N THR A 23 6.50 -1.49 7.33
CA THR A 23 5.77 -0.84 8.43
C THR A 23 4.38 -1.46 8.63
N THR A 24 3.68 -1.82 7.55
CA THR A 24 2.37 -2.51 7.64
C THR A 24 2.51 -3.92 8.21
N ALA A 25 3.55 -4.66 7.82
CA ALA A 25 3.83 -5.97 8.38
C ALA A 25 4.08 -5.90 9.90
N GLU A 26 4.88 -4.94 10.34
CA GLU A 26 5.12 -4.68 11.77
C GLU A 26 3.82 -4.30 12.51
N ALA A 27 2.96 -3.48 11.89
CA ALA A 27 1.67 -3.10 12.47
C ALA A 27 0.72 -4.32 12.60
N PHE A 28 0.66 -5.21 11.62
CA PHE A 28 -0.09 -6.46 11.72
C PHE A 28 0.42 -7.36 12.85
N ALA A 29 1.74 -7.52 12.97
CA ALA A 29 2.34 -8.31 14.05
C ALA A 29 2.03 -7.72 15.42
N ALA A 30 2.17 -6.41 15.59
CA ALA A 30 1.82 -5.70 16.84
C ALA A 30 0.31 -5.81 17.17
N ALA A 31 -0.54 -5.96 16.16
CA ALA A 31 -1.98 -6.20 16.31
C ALA A 31 -2.33 -7.69 16.58
N GLY A 32 -1.33 -8.58 16.72
CA GLY A 32 -1.51 -9.99 17.11
C GLY A 32 -1.61 -10.97 15.95
N ALA A 33 -1.39 -10.54 14.70
CA ALA A 33 -1.35 -11.46 13.56
C ALA A 33 -0.02 -12.22 13.46
N ALA A 34 -0.07 -13.45 12.93
CA ALA A 34 1.09 -14.04 12.28
C ALA A 34 1.23 -13.40 10.87
N VAL A 35 2.46 -13.05 10.48
CA VAL A 35 2.68 -12.25 9.26
C VAL A 35 3.54 -13.01 8.25
N VAL A 36 3.06 -13.08 7.02
CA VAL A 36 3.85 -13.57 5.88
C VAL A 36 4.38 -12.38 5.09
N LEU A 37 5.68 -12.36 4.88
CA LEU A 37 6.42 -11.29 4.21
C LEU A 37 6.85 -11.75 2.84
N ALA A 38 6.46 -11.03 1.79
CA ALA A 38 6.80 -11.38 0.43
C ALA A 38 7.50 -10.23 -0.32
N ALA A 39 8.65 -10.48 -0.92
CA ALA A 39 9.35 -9.59 -1.85
C ALA A 39 10.49 -10.34 -2.55
N ARG A 40 11.12 -9.73 -3.56
CA ARG A 40 12.26 -10.29 -4.28
C ARG A 40 13.55 -10.34 -3.43
N ASN A 41 13.77 -9.36 -2.56
CA ASN A 41 14.97 -9.25 -1.73
C ASN A 41 14.84 -10.08 -0.44
N ALA A 42 15.39 -11.29 -0.46
CA ALA A 42 15.33 -12.23 0.65
C ALA A 42 16.02 -11.71 1.92
N ALA A 43 17.19 -11.05 1.79
CA ALA A 43 17.93 -10.53 2.94
C ALA A 43 17.15 -9.41 3.65
N ALA A 44 16.53 -8.50 2.90
CA ALA A 44 15.70 -7.44 3.49
C ALA A 44 14.43 -8.02 4.15
N LEU A 45 13.82 -9.07 3.57
CA LEU A 45 12.69 -9.77 4.21
C LEU A 45 13.11 -10.44 5.52
N ALA A 46 14.27 -11.11 5.55
CA ALA A 46 14.79 -11.74 6.75
C ALA A 46 15.01 -10.72 7.88
N ALA A 47 15.54 -9.55 7.58
CA ALA A 47 15.72 -8.47 8.55
C ALA A 47 14.38 -7.98 9.15
N VAL A 48 13.33 -7.84 8.32
CA VAL A 48 11.98 -7.47 8.80
C VAL A 48 11.40 -8.59 9.67
N ALA A 49 11.53 -9.84 9.25
CA ALA A 49 11.04 -10.99 10.01
C ALA A 49 11.72 -11.07 11.39
N GLU A 50 13.05 -10.98 11.43
CA GLU A 50 13.82 -10.96 12.68
C GLU A 50 13.38 -9.80 13.61
N GLY A 51 13.11 -8.63 13.05
CA GLY A 51 12.59 -7.49 13.80
C GLY A 51 11.21 -7.76 14.42
N ILE A 52 10.33 -8.48 13.72
CA ILE A 52 9.02 -8.91 14.24
C ILE A 52 9.21 -9.97 15.34
N ASP A 53 10.02 -10.98 15.11
CA ASP A 53 10.27 -12.08 16.05
C ASP A 53 10.89 -11.58 17.36
N LYS A 54 11.86 -10.64 17.30
CA LYS A 54 12.45 -9.99 18.47
C LYS A 54 11.45 -9.23 19.34
N ARG A 55 10.32 -8.79 18.75
CA ARG A 55 9.22 -8.15 19.47
C ARG A 55 8.13 -9.13 19.91
N GLY A 56 8.39 -10.44 19.83
CA GLY A 56 7.46 -11.50 20.24
C GLY A 56 6.36 -11.80 19.21
N GLY A 57 6.45 -11.27 17.99
CA GLY A 57 5.58 -11.61 16.88
C GLY A 57 5.94 -12.93 16.22
N ARG A 58 5.22 -13.30 15.17
CA ARG A 58 5.50 -14.49 14.34
C ARG A 58 5.58 -14.06 12.88
N ALA A 59 6.69 -14.30 12.21
CA ALA A 59 6.87 -13.94 10.81
C ALA A 59 7.38 -15.12 9.96
N LEU A 60 6.93 -15.18 8.70
CA LEU A 60 7.42 -16.08 7.66
C LEU A 60 7.86 -15.24 6.46
N ALA A 61 9.15 -15.27 6.12
CA ALA A 61 9.68 -14.63 4.93
C ALA A 61 9.64 -15.59 3.73
N VAL A 62 9.06 -15.15 2.62
CA VAL A 62 8.99 -15.91 1.36
C VAL A 62 9.47 -15.04 0.22
N ARG A 63 10.62 -15.43 -0.39
CA ARG A 63 11.07 -14.75 -1.61
C ARG A 63 10.04 -14.94 -2.71
N THR A 64 9.54 -13.83 -3.28
CA THR A 64 8.45 -13.84 -4.26
C THR A 64 8.68 -12.78 -5.32
N ASP A 65 8.50 -13.16 -6.57
CA ASP A 65 8.35 -12.24 -7.70
C ASP A 65 6.86 -12.19 -8.08
N VAL A 66 6.25 -11.01 -7.99
CA VAL A 66 4.82 -10.83 -8.28
C VAL A 66 4.49 -10.93 -9.76
N THR A 67 5.49 -10.86 -10.64
CA THR A 67 5.32 -11.01 -12.10
C THR A 67 5.28 -12.48 -12.53
N ASP A 68 5.71 -13.40 -11.68
CA ASP A 68 5.72 -14.85 -11.90
C ASP A 68 4.54 -15.52 -11.16
N ALA A 69 3.66 -16.16 -11.93
CA ALA A 69 2.46 -16.80 -11.40
C ALA A 69 2.78 -17.98 -10.44
N ASP A 70 3.82 -18.76 -10.73
CA ASP A 70 4.21 -19.90 -9.90
C ASP A 70 4.85 -19.41 -8.58
N SER A 71 5.62 -18.34 -8.64
CA SER A 71 6.15 -17.69 -7.44
C SER A 71 5.04 -17.18 -6.51
N VAL A 72 3.98 -16.56 -7.06
CA VAL A 72 2.84 -16.08 -6.26
C VAL A 72 1.98 -17.24 -5.75
N ARG A 73 1.79 -18.31 -6.55
CA ARG A 73 1.12 -19.54 -6.09
C ARG A 73 1.85 -20.15 -4.91
N ASN A 74 3.15 -20.38 -5.04
CA ASN A 74 3.99 -20.93 -3.97
C ASN A 74 3.95 -20.08 -2.68
N LEU A 75 3.88 -18.75 -2.78
CA LEU A 75 3.72 -17.88 -1.64
C LEU A 75 2.46 -18.21 -0.83
N VAL A 76 1.32 -18.35 -1.50
CA VAL A 76 0.05 -18.67 -0.85
C VAL A 76 0.03 -20.10 -0.32
N GLU A 77 0.55 -21.08 -1.08
CA GLU A 77 0.68 -22.47 -0.65
C GLU A 77 1.54 -22.58 0.62
N ARG A 78 2.67 -21.89 0.68
CA ARG A 78 3.52 -21.85 1.88
C ARG A 78 2.83 -21.17 3.07
N THR A 79 2.03 -20.14 2.81
CA THR A 79 1.20 -19.50 3.84
C THR A 79 0.23 -20.50 4.44
N MET A 80 -0.51 -21.22 3.60
CA MET A 80 -1.48 -22.22 4.03
C MET A 80 -0.83 -23.43 4.72
N ALA A 81 0.29 -23.92 4.20
CA ALA A 81 1.03 -25.02 4.81
C ALA A 81 1.59 -24.66 6.21
N THR A 82 1.98 -23.42 6.43
CA THR A 82 2.58 -22.99 7.71
C THR A 82 1.54 -22.61 8.75
N PHE A 83 0.46 -21.94 8.34
CA PHE A 83 -0.51 -21.33 9.27
C PHE A 83 -1.92 -21.90 9.16
N GLY A 84 -2.24 -22.67 8.12
CA GLY A 84 -3.54 -23.29 7.87
C GLY A 84 -4.66 -22.32 7.47
N ARG A 85 -4.36 -21.02 7.32
CA ARG A 85 -5.34 -19.96 7.00
C ARG A 85 -4.69 -18.73 6.40
N LEU A 86 -5.51 -17.90 5.74
CA LEU A 86 -5.17 -16.55 5.29
C LEU A 86 -6.36 -15.62 5.53
N ASP A 87 -6.21 -14.62 6.41
CA ASP A 87 -7.33 -13.73 6.81
C ASP A 87 -7.23 -12.35 6.21
N ALA A 88 -6.01 -11.87 5.98
CA ALA A 88 -5.75 -10.54 5.45
C ALA A 88 -4.63 -10.59 4.42
N ALA A 89 -4.72 -9.77 3.37
CA ALA A 89 -3.66 -9.59 2.40
C ALA A 89 -3.50 -8.11 2.04
N PHE A 90 -2.24 -7.66 1.96
CA PHE A 90 -1.89 -6.33 1.48
C PHE A 90 -0.98 -6.45 0.26
N ASN A 91 -1.51 -6.15 -0.93
CA ASN A 91 -0.79 -6.16 -2.20
C ASN A 91 -0.16 -4.78 -2.43
N ASN A 92 1.10 -4.61 -1.99
CA ASN A 92 1.80 -3.32 -2.01
C ASN A 92 2.98 -3.27 -2.99
N ALA A 93 3.37 -4.37 -3.62
CA ALA A 93 4.45 -4.36 -4.60
C ALA A 93 4.15 -3.37 -5.74
N THR A 94 5.15 -2.59 -6.13
CA THR A 94 5.04 -1.58 -7.19
C THR A 94 6.36 -1.43 -7.92
N ASP A 95 6.29 -1.11 -9.20
CA ASP A 95 7.39 -0.74 -10.07
C ASP A 95 6.88 0.23 -11.15
N GLY A 96 7.79 0.89 -11.84
CA GLY A 96 7.47 1.76 -12.97
C GLY A 96 8.73 2.35 -13.59
N PRO A 97 8.66 2.79 -14.86
CA PRO A 97 9.75 3.50 -15.50
C PRO A 97 10.07 4.81 -14.79
N PRO A 98 11.26 5.38 -15.04
CA PRO A 98 11.54 6.76 -14.68
C PRO A 98 10.49 7.72 -15.27
N PRO A 99 10.23 8.88 -14.64
CA PRO A 99 9.32 9.87 -15.19
C PRO A 99 9.75 10.35 -16.58
N ALA A 100 8.85 10.28 -17.56
CA ALA A 100 9.06 10.77 -18.93
C ALA A 100 7.72 11.19 -19.56
N PRO A 101 7.69 12.14 -20.53
CA PRO A 101 6.53 12.39 -21.38
C PRO A 101 6.02 11.09 -22.00
N LEU A 102 4.71 10.97 -22.22
CA LEU A 102 4.07 9.73 -22.65
C LEU A 102 4.70 9.14 -23.93
N ALA A 103 5.02 10.00 -24.91
CA ALA A 103 5.59 9.57 -26.17
C ALA A 103 7.05 9.09 -26.06
N ASP A 104 7.76 9.44 -24.98
CA ASP A 104 9.16 9.13 -24.77
C ASP A 104 9.36 7.87 -23.89
N ILE A 105 8.26 7.23 -23.45
CA ILE A 105 8.34 6.01 -22.64
C ILE A 105 8.63 4.84 -23.55
N ASP A 106 9.68 4.08 -23.22
CA ASP A 106 10.00 2.82 -23.89
C ASP A 106 8.88 1.78 -23.66
N PRO A 107 8.41 1.07 -24.71
CA PRO A 107 7.34 0.08 -24.58
C PRO A 107 7.65 -1.03 -23.56
N ASP A 108 8.88 -1.54 -23.49
CA ASP A 108 9.28 -2.59 -22.54
C ASP A 108 9.23 -2.07 -21.10
N GLU A 109 9.62 -0.81 -20.90
CA GLU A 109 9.51 -0.14 -19.60
C GLU A 109 8.04 0.06 -19.19
N PHE A 110 7.16 0.42 -20.13
CA PHE A 110 5.73 0.50 -19.90
C PHE A 110 5.17 -0.86 -19.47
N ASP A 111 5.46 -1.92 -20.24
CA ASP A 111 5.00 -3.28 -19.96
C ASP A 111 5.50 -3.81 -18.63
N ARG A 112 6.74 -3.51 -18.25
CA ARG A 112 7.28 -3.84 -16.93
C ARG A 112 6.45 -3.22 -15.79
N GLY A 113 6.06 -1.96 -15.95
CA GLY A 113 5.17 -1.27 -15.00
C GLY A 113 3.80 -1.94 -14.89
N ILE A 114 3.19 -2.28 -16.02
CA ILE A 114 1.90 -2.99 -16.08
C ILE A 114 1.99 -4.39 -15.46
N HIS A 115 3.03 -5.15 -15.79
CA HIS A 115 3.25 -6.48 -15.24
C HIS A 115 3.38 -6.47 -13.72
N THR A 116 4.13 -5.55 -13.17
CA THR A 116 4.27 -5.48 -11.70
C THR A 116 3.00 -4.98 -11.02
N ASN A 117 2.39 -3.90 -11.50
CA ASN A 117 1.27 -3.28 -10.81
C ASN A 117 -0.05 -4.03 -11.06
N ILE A 118 -0.48 -4.17 -12.31
CA ILE A 118 -1.79 -4.76 -12.63
C ILE A 118 -1.74 -6.28 -12.51
N ARG A 119 -0.85 -6.92 -13.31
CA ARG A 119 -0.77 -8.38 -13.34
C ARG A 119 -0.35 -8.95 -11.99
N GLY A 120 0.61 -8.31 -11.29
CA GLY A 120 1.04 -8.74 -9.96
C GLY A 120 -0.08 -8.66 -8.92
N THR A 121 -0.89 -7.59 -8.93
CA THR A 121 -2.07 -7.48 -8.05
C THR A 121 -3.15 -8.50 -8.41
N PHE A 122 -3.40 -8.73 -9.70
CA PHE A 122 -4.31 -9.77 -10.19
C PHE A 122 -3.86 -11.15 -9.71
N LEU A 123 -2.60 -11.53 -9.91
CA LEU A 123 -2.06 -12.83 -9.45
C LEU A 123 -2.15 -12.97 -7.93
N GLY A 124 -1.87 -11.91 -7.18
CA GLY A 124 -2.08 -11.87 -5.74
C GLY A 124 -3.51 -12.29 -5.39
N MET A 125 -4.50 -11.55 -5.88
CA MET A 125 -5.92 -11.83 -5.61
C MET A 125 -6.35 -13.21 -6.13
N LYS A 126 -5.89 -13.62 -7.31
CA LYS A 126 -6.19 -14.93 -7.91
C LYS A 126 -5.89 -16.10 -6.98
N PHE A 127 -4.80 -16.06 -6.23
CA PHE A 127 -4.40 -17.12 -5.31
C PHE A 127 -4.83 -16.86 -3.86
N GLN A 128 -4.91 -15.60 -3.43
CA GLN A 128 -5.35 -15.24 -2.07
C GLN A 128 -6.83 -15.53 -1.85
N ILE A 129 -7.70 -15.23 -2.83
CA ILE A 129 -9.15 -15.40 -2.71
C ILE A 129 -9.54 -16.85 -2.44
N PRO A 130 -9.11 -17.86 -3.21
CA PRO A 130 -9.42 -19.26 -2.91
C PRO A 130 -8.93 -19.71 -1.53
N ALA A 131 -7.75 -19.26 -1.09
CA ALA A 131 -7.21 -19.56 0.23
C ALA A 131 -8.10 -18.97 1.35
N MET A 132 -8.58 -17.73 1.19
CA MET A 132 -9.49 -17.09 2.13
C MET A 132 -10.87 -17.76 2.18
N LEU A 133 -11.39 -18.19 1.03
CA LEU A 133 -12.64 -18.96 0.96
C LEU A 133 -12.55 -20.33 1.65
N GLY A 134 -11.35 -20.92 1.69
CA GLY A 134 -11.05 -22.16 2.40
C GLY A 134 -10.93 -22.04 3.92
N ASN A 135 -10.94 -20.84 4.49
CA ASN A 135 -10.93 -20.66 5.93
C ASN A 135 -12.18 -21.26 6.58
N ARG A 136 -12.03 -21.91 7.76
CA ARG A 136 -13.18 -22.48 8.51
C ARG A 136 -14.27 -21.46 8.86
N SER A 137 -13.88 -20.20 9.10
CA SER A 137 -14.80 -19.08 9.37
C SER A 137 -15.37 -18.45 8.09
N GLY A 138 -14.88 -18.86 6.91
CA GLY A 138 -15.15 -18.22 5.64
C GLY A 138 -14.59 -16.78 5.56
N GLY A 139 -14.23 -16.34 4.34
CA GLY A 139 -13.91 -14.95 4.06
C GLY A 139 -12.53 -14.45 4.49
N GLY A 140 -12.33 -13.16 4.28
CA GLY A 140 -11.08 -12.45 4.52
C GLY A 140 -11.14 -10.99 4.05
N ALA A 141 -10.02 -10.29 4.14
CA ALA A 141 -9.92 -8.92 3.67
C ALA A 141 -8.64 -8.70 2.84
N ILE A 142 -8.80 -8.13 1.66
CA ILE A 142 -7.70 -7.76 0.78
C ILE A 142 -7.64 -6.24 0.66
N VAL A 143 -6.46 -5.67 0.81
CA VAL A 143 -6.19 -4.27 0.51
C VAL A 143 -5.16 -4.20 -0.61
N ASN A 144 -5.48 -3.47 -1.67
CA ASN A 144 -4.57 -3.24 -2.78
C ASN A 144 -3.99 -1.82 -2.72
N MET A 145 -2.72 -1.67 -3.07
CA MET A 145 -2.01 -0.39 -3.06
C MET A 145 -2.16 0.32 -4.41
N ALA A 146 -3.00 1.36 -4.46
CA ALA A 146 -3.00 2.32 -5.56
C ALA A 146 -2.10 3.53 -5.22
N SER A 147 -2.53 4.71 -5.58
CA SER A 147 -1.90 6.02 -5.35
C SER A 147 -2.93 7.10 -5.66
N THR A 148 -2.73 8.33 -5.18
CA THR A 148 -3.44 9.50 -5.71
C THR A 148 -3.29 9.64 -7.23
N ALA A 149 -2.18 9.16 -7.80
CA ALA A 149 -1.98 9.07 -9.25
C ALA A 149 -2.96 8.11 -9.96
N GLY A 150 -3.59 7.17 -9.23
CA GLY A 150 -4.68 6.33 -9.75
C GLY A 150 -6.06 6.97 -9.62
N VAL A 151 -6.18 8.07 -8.87
CA VAL A 151 -7.42 8.84 -8.69
C VAL A 151 -7.43 10.06 -9.61
N SER A 152 -6.26 10.65 -9.83
CA SER A 152 -6.06 11.78 -10.75
C SER A 152 -4.76 11.59 -11.54
N GLY A 153 -4.73 12.09 -12.77
CA GLY A 153 -3.53 11.98 -13.61
C GLY A 153 -2.32 12.70 -13.01
N THR A 154 -1.13 12.16 -13.26
CA THR A 154 0.14 12.79 -12.92
C THR A 154 1.02 12.84 -14.16
N ALA A 155 1.45 14.03 -14.56
CA ALA A 155 2.31 14.21 -15.73
C ALA A 155 3.59 13.38 -15.62
N ASN A 156 4.07 12.87 -16.74
CA ASN A 156 5.28 12.06 -16.87
C ASN A 156 5.24 10.68 -16.19
N LEU A 157 4.10 10.20 -15.72
CA LEU A 157 3.97 8.91 -15.02
C LEU A 157 2.95 7.97 -15.69
N ALA A 158 2.86 7.94 -17.03
CA ALA A 158 1.78 7.24 -17.73
C ALA A 158 1.67 5.75 -17.34
N ALA A 159 2.76 4.98 -17.36
CA ALA A 159 2.74 3.56 -16.97
C ALA A 159 2.32 3.36 -15.50
N TYR A 160 2.82 4.22 -14.61
CA TYR A 160 2.45 4.17 -13.20
C TYR A 160 0.97 4.51 -12.98
N VAL A 161 0.48 5.60 -13.59
CA VAL A 161 -0.94 6.00 -13.55
C VAL A 161 -1.84 4.88 -14.08
N ALA A 162 -1.53 4.35 -15.28
CA ALA A 162 -2.28 3.24 -15.87
C ALA A 162 -2.33 2.03 -14.92
N GLY A 163 -1.18 1.67 -14.32
CA GLY A 163 -1.10 0.61 -13.33
C GLY A 163 -1.99 0.85 -12.11
N LYS A 164 -1.98 2.07 -11.56
CA LYS A 164 -2.75 2.39 -10.35
C LYS A 164 -4.26 2.54 -10.61
N VAL A 165 -4.66 3.02 -11.80
CA VAL A 165 -6.06 3.01 -12.26
C VAL A 165 -6.54 1.56 -12.46
N GLY A 166 -5.73 0.70 -13.10
CA GLY A 166 -6.05 -0.72 -13.30
C GLY A 166 -6.25 -1.48 -11.98
N ILE A 167 -5.46 -1.18 -10.95
CA ILE A 167 -5.63 -1.76 -9.60
C ILE A 167 -7.00 -1.38 -9.00
N ILE A 168 -7.44 -0.14 -9.17
CA ILE A 168 -8.77 0.32 -8.70
C ILE A 168 -9.87 -0.50 -9.39
N GLY A 169 -9.80 -0.63 -10.74
CA GLY A 169 -10.77 -1.42 -11.49
C GLY A 169 -10.81 -2.90 -11.06
N LEU A 170 -9.66 -3.55 -10.94
CA LEU A 170 -9.57 -4.94 -10.46
C LEU A 170 -10.16 -5.11 -9.05
N THR A 171 -9.92 -4.14 -8.17
CA THR A 171 -10.45 -4.15 -6.80
C THR A 171 -11.98 -4.05 -6.78
N THR A 172 -12.54 -3.16 -7.60
CA THR A 172 -13.99 -2.99 -7.70
C THR A 172 -14.67 -4.28 -8.15
N VAL A 173 -14.14 -4.94 -9.19
CA VAL A 173 -14.68 -6.23 -9.68
C VAL A 173 -14.56 -7.30 -8.60
N ALA A 174 -13.40 -7.47 -7.99
CA ALA A 174 -13.21 -8.49 -6.95
C ALA A 174 -14.11 -8.24 -5.72
N ALA A 175 -14.36 -6.98 -5.35
CA ALA A 175 -15.29 -6.65 -4.28
C ALA A 175 -16.72 -7.08 -4.59
N LEU A 176 -17.18 -6.88 -5.84
CA LEU A 176 -18.52 -7.29 -6.28
C LEU A 176 -18.67 -8.83 -6.37
N ASP A 177 -17.65 -9.50 -6.91
CA ASP A 177 -17.68 -10.95 -7.14
C ASP A 177 -17.68 -11.78 -5.85
N TYR A 178 -17.14 -11.23 -4.74
CA TYR A 178 -16.88 -12.03 -3.53
C TYR A 178 -17.47 -11.46 -2.23
N ALA A 179 -18.21 -10.36 -2.28
CA ALA A 179 -18.80 -9.74 -1.09
C ALA A 179 -19.78 -10.69 -0.38
N ASP A 180 -20.65 -11.37 -1.12
CA ASP A 180 -21.64 -12.35 -0.60
C ASP A 180 -20.96 -13.62 -0.05
N ARG A 181 -19.68 -13.83 -0.37
CA ARG A 181 -18.84 -14.92 0.11
C ARG A 181 -17.91 -14.52 1.27
N GLY A 182 -18.16 -13.35 1.88
CA GLY A 182 -17.44 -12.88 3.05
C GLY A 182 -16.05 -12.33 2.80
N ILE A 183 -15.68 -12.03 1.53
CA ILE A 183 -14.40 -11.40 1.21
C ILE A 183 -14.62 -9.91 0.92
N ARG A 184 -13.87 -9.06 1.61
CA ARG A 184 -13.83 -7.61 1.36
C ARG A 184 -12.56 -7.24 0.62
N VAL A 185 -12.68 -6.44 -0.43
CA VAL A 185 -11.53 -5.97 -1.22
C VAL A 185 -11.59 -4.46 -1.34
N ASN A 186 -10.54 -3.76 -0.88
CA ASN A 186 -10.48 -2.31 -0.87
C ASN A 186 -9.14 -1.80 -1.43
N VAL A 187 -9.08 -0.52 -1.74
CA VAL A 187 -7.87 0.17 -2.21
C VAL A 187 -7.48 1.26 -1.20
N VAL A 188 -6.19 1.37 -0.92
CA VAL A 188 -5.60 2.58 -0.35
C VAL A 188 -4.88 3.37 -1.45
N ALA A 189 -5.08 4.69 -1.47
CA ALA A 189 -4.50 5.61 -2.45
C ALA A 189 -3.65 6.68 -1.74
N PRO A 190 -2.41 6.36 -1.34
CA PRO A 190 -1.55 7.34 -0.68
C PRO A 190 -1.12 8.46 -1.62
N GLY A 191 -0.97 9.66 -1.06
CA GLY A 191 -0.23 10.78 -1.64
C GLY A 191 1.27 10.67 -1.38
N PRO A 192 1.99 11.79 -1.22
CA PRO A 192 3.42 11.79 -0.92
C PRO A 192 3.69 11.25 0.48
N ILE A 193 4.28 10.06 0.55
CA ILE A 193 4.67 9.37 1.80
C ILE A 193 6.19 9.34 1.91
N LEU A 194 6.73 9.57 3.11
CA LEU A 194 8.16 9.49 3.39
C LEU A 194 8.65 8.04 3.32
N THR A 195 8.84 7.58 2.10
CA THR A 195 9.48 6.30 1.80
C THR A 195 10.97 6.50 1.53
N HIS A 196 11.71 5.41 1.33
CA HIS A 196 13.11 5.46 0.99
C HIS A 196 13.38 6.23 -0.34
N HIS A 197 12.49 6.16 -1.33
CA HIS A 197 12.62 6.93 -2.58
C HIS A 197 12.57 8.45 -2.31
N LEU A 198 11.60 8.91 -1.54
CA LEU A 198 11.47 10.32 -1.24
C LEU A 198 12.59 10.82 -0.29
N ARG A 199 13.11 9.94 0.58
CA ARG A 199 14.31 10.24 1.39
C ARG A 199 15.54 10.41 0.52
N ALA A 200 15.75 9.51 -0.46
CA ALA A 200 16.87 9.57 -1.40
C ALA A 200 16.81 10.79 -2.33
N ALA A 201 15.64 11.30 -2.65
CA ALA A 201 15.42 12.50 -3.46
C ALA A 201 15.85 13.82 -2.74
N GLY A 202 16.13 13.76 -1.46
CA GLY A 202 16.68 14.87 -0.67
C GLY A 202 15.64 15.86 -0.12
N PRO A 203 16.12 16.83 0.73
CA PRO A 203 15.23 17.73 1.48
C PRO A 203 14.37 18.64 0.61
N GLN A 204 14.89 19.10 -0.53
CA GLN A 204 14.13 19.96 -1.45
C GLN A 204 12.93 19.22 -2.06
N ALA A 205 13.13 17.98 -2.54
CA ALA A 205 12.05 17.16 -3.06
C ALA A 205 10.99 16.86 -1.99
N GLN A 206 11.43 16.57 -0.76
CA GLN A 206 10.53 16.36 0.37
C GLN A 206 9.69 17.60 0.68
N ARG A 207 10.32 18.79 0.68
CA ARG A 207 9.61 20.07 0.87
C ARG A 207 8.56 20.30 -0.22
N LEU A 208 8.92 20.11 -1.49
CA LEU A 208 8.00 20.30 -2.63
C LEU A 208 6.84 19.30 -2.55
N ALA A 209 7.13 18.03 -2.24
CA ALA A 209 6.11 17.01 -2.04
C ALA A 209 5.15 17.38 -0.89
N GLY A 210 5.65 17.91 0.22
CA GLY A 210 4.82 18.41 1.31
C GLY A 210 3.93 19.60 0.89
N LEU A 211 4.46 20.50 0.08
CA LEU A 211 3.70 21.65 -0.43
C LEU A 211 2.58 21.26 -1.39
N SER A 212 2.65 20.09 -2.04
CA SER A 212 1.59 19.60 -2.93
C SER A 212 0.33 19.13 -2.17
N THR A 213 0.41 18.99 -0.83
CA THR A 213 -0.74 18.60 -0.02
C THR A 213 -1.37 19.79 0.71
N PRO A 214 -2.70 19.85 0.85
CA PRO A 214 -3.37 20.85 1.71
C PRO A 214 -2.89 20.86 3.16
N MET A 215 -2.47 19.70 3.72
CA MET A 215 -1.88 19.60 5.07
C MET A 215 -0.44 20.14 5.15
N ARG A 216 0.19 20.51 4.01
CA ARG A 216 1.54 21.09 3.93
C ARG A 216 2.64 20.21 4.55
N ARG A 217 2.46 18.92 4.53
CA ARG A 217 3.46 17.92 4.95
C ARG A 217 3.37 16.66 4.12
N ILE A 218 4.44 15.90 4.12
CA ILE A 218 4.42 14.51 3.65
C ILE A 218 3.83 13.62 4.74
N GLY A 219 3.17 12.53 4.33
CA GLY A 219 2.68 11.49 5.23
C GLY A 219 3.79 10.51 5.63
N SER A 220 3.52 9.71 6.65
CA SER A 220 4.38 8.62 7.11
C SER A 220 3.86 7.26 6.64
N ALA A 221 4.74 6.24 6.56
CA ALA A 221 4.35 4.87 6.29
C ALA A 221 3.38 4.33 7.36
N THR A 222 3.50 4.79 8.60
CA THR A 222 2.63 4.41 9.72
C THR A 222 1.18 4.87 9.51
N GLU A 223 0.97 6.08 8.96
CA GLU A 223 -0.38 6.57 8.65
C GLU A 223 -1.08 5.69 7.61
N VAL A 224 -0.33 5.18 6.62
CA VAL A 224 -0.88 4.21 5.65
C VAL A 224 -1.13 2.85 6.31
N ALA A 225 -0.18 2.35 7.11
CA ALA A 225 -0.29 1.06 7.78
C ALA A 225 -1.52 0.99 8.70
N HIS A 226 -1.86 2.07 9.41
CA HIS A 226 -3.04 2.11 10.28
C HIS A 226 -4.35 1.95 9.48
N VAL A 227 -4.46 2.57 8.32
CA VAL A 227 -5.65 2.42 7.47
C VAL A 227 -5.73 1.01 6.88
N VAL A 228 -4.61 0.44 6.42
CA VAL A 228 -4.56 -0.94 5.93
C VAL A 228 -4.96 -1.92 7.03
N LEU A 229 -4.43 -1.76 8.25
CA LEU A 229 -4.78 -2.59 9.40
C LEU A 229 -6.28 -2.51 9.70
N TRP A 230 -6.87 -1.30 9.75
CA TRP A 230 -8.29 -1.11 9.96
C TRP A 230 -9.13 -1.79 8.86
N LEU A 231 -8.78 -1.59 7.58
CA LEU A 231 -9.47 -2.25 6.46
C LEU A 231 -9.39 -3.78 6.50
N CYS A 232 -8.32 -4.34 7.06
CA CYS A 232 -8.15 -5.78 7.24
C CYS A 232 -8.78 -6.32 8.54
N SER A 233 -9.20 -5.46 9.45
CA SER A 233 -9.80 -5.85 10.73
C SER A 233 -11.32 -6.03 10.64
N PRO A 234 -11.97 -6.67 11.64
CA PRO A 234 -13.42 -6.75 11.75
C PRO A 234 -14.12 -5.39 11.88
N GLN A 235 -13.40 -4.34 12.30
CA GLN A 235 -13.95 -3.00 12.50
C GLN A 235 -14.43 -2.34 11.21
N SER A 236 -13.97 -2.83 10.04
CA SER A 236 -14.39 -2.37 8.71
C SER A 236 -15.31 -3.38 8.00
N SER A 237 -16.11 -4.15 8.76
CA SER A 237 -16.91 -5.27 8.25
C SER A 237 -17.91 -4.92 7.13
N PHE A 238 -18.31 -3.66 7.01
CA PHE A 238 -19.24 -3.19 5.96
C PHE A 238 -18.56 -2.30 4.90
N VAL A 239 -17.20 -2.40 4.79
CA VAL A 239 -16.42 -1.63 3.82
C VAL A 239 -15.81 -2.56 2.79
N THR A 240 -16.30 -2.51 1.55
CA THR A 240 -15.75 -3.24 0.39
C THR A 240 -15.90 -2.41 -0.87
N GLY A 241 -15.00 -2.55 -1.86
CA GLY A 241 -14.98 -1.77 -3.09
C GLY A 241 -14.55 -0.31 -2.94
N ALA A 242 -14.14 0.11 -1.74
CA ALA A 242 -13.79 1.49 -1.46
C ALA A 242 -12.38 1.85 -1.93
N VAL A 243 -12.22 3.08 -2.41
CA VAL A 243 -10.93 3.73 -2.65
C VAL A 243 -10.72 4.75 -1.54
N ILE A 244 -9.72 4.53 -0.69
CA ILE A 244 -9.45 5.37 0.49
C ILE A 244 -8.20 6.21 0.24
N PRO A 245 -8.31 7.52 -0.05
CA PRO A 245 -7.17 8.43 -0.14
C PRO A 245 -6.50 8.61 1.24
N ILE A 246 -5.16 8.56 1.25
CA ILE A 246 -4.33 8.84 2.44
C ILE A 246 -3.27 9.85 2.00
N ASP A 247 -3.68 11.09 1.78
CA ASP A 247 -2.94 12.02 0.92
C ASP A 247 -2.86 13.46 1.45
N GLY A 248 -3.30 13.68 2.67
CA GLY A 248 -3.32 15.02 3.27
C GLY A 248 -4.23 16.01 2.54
N GLY A 249 -5.27 15.49 1.85
CA GLY A 249 -6.26 16.25 1.10
C GLY A 249 -5.86 16.56 -0.35
N GLN A 250 -4.79 15.94 -0.88
CA GLN A 250 -4.29 16.22 -2.24
C GLN A 250 -5.34 15.94 -3.33
N SER A 251 -6.11 14.86 -3.19
CA SER A 251 -7.14 14.49 -4.17
C SER A 251 -8.52 15.11 -3.90
N ALA A 252 -8.71 15.78 -2.76
CA ALA A 252 -10.00 16.39 -2.41
C ALA A 252 -10.31 17.65 -3.23
N GLY A 253 -9.31 18.25 -3.88
CA GLY A 253 -9.46 19.43 -4.73
C GLY A 253 -8.33 20.44 -4.55
N ASN A 254 -8.48 21.58 -5.21
CA ASN A 254 -7.50 22.66 -5.16
C ASN A 254 -7.72 23.51 -3.91
N LYS A 255 -6.66 23.78 -3.16
CA LYS A 255 -6.63 24.84 -2.14
C LYS A 255 -6.01 26.08 -2.78
N PRO A 256 -6.80 27.09 -3.17
CA PRO A 256 -6.25 28.30 -3.77
C PRO A 256 -5.28 28.99 -2.79
N PRO A 257 -4.31 29.76 -3.30
CA PRO A 257 -3.52 30.64 -2.45
C PRO A 257 -4.48 31.50 -1.61
N GLN A 258 -4.16 31.72 -0.34
CA GLN A 258 -4.93 32.69 0.45
C GLN A 258 -4.81 34.04 -0.24
N MET A 259 -5.90 34.51 -0.82
CA MET A 259 -5.95 35.87 -1.32
C MET A 259 -5.83 36.78 -0.10
N SER A 260 -4.76 37.57 -0.02
CA SER A 260 -4.59 38.59 1.00
C SER A 260 -5.80 39.51 0.96
N ARG A 261 -6.40 39.82 2.09
CA ARG A 261 -7.43 40.86 2.14
C ARG A 261 -6.82 42.15 1.59
N PRO A 262 -7.56 42.99 0.84
CA PRO A 262 -7.02 44.26 0.38
C PRO A 262 -6.41 45.04 1.56
N GLY A 263 -5.11 45.37 1.48
CA GLY A 263 -4.36 46.04 2.54
C GLY A 263 -3.45 45.16 3.41
N GLN A 264 -3.44 43.84 3.24
CA GLN A 264 -2.43 42.97 3.87
C GLN A 264 -1.37 42.57 2.84
N ALA A 265 -0.12 42.95 3.06
CA ALA A 265 1.03 42.48 2.28
C ALA A 265 1.09 40.94 2.37
N MET A 266 1.38 40.27 1.25
CA MET A 266 1.64 38.82 1.23
C MET A 266 2.76 38.54 2.23
N ALA A 267 2.46 37.76 3.27
CA ALA A 267 3.50 37.26 4.15
C ALA A 267 4.43 36.36 3.33
N GLU A 268 5.67 36.79 3.14
CA GLU A 268 6.70 35.91 2.60
C GLU A 268 6.77 34.64 3.46
N PRO A 269 7.02 33.45 2.86
CA PRO A 269 7.21 32.21 3.63
C PRO A 269 8.37 32.43 4.59
N GLY A 270 8.02 32.57 5.87
CA GLY A 270 8.88 33.06 6.94
C GLY A 270 10.21 32.34 7.06
N HIS A 271 11.28 33.10 7.01
CA HIS A 271 12.54 32.78 7.68
C HIS A 271 12.24 32.58 9.16
N GLY A 272 12.57 31.40 9.68
CA GLY A 272 12.30 31.04 11.06
C GLY A 272 12.80 32.09 12.03
N ARG A 273 11.91 32.62 12.87
CA ARG A 273 12.31 33.37 14.05
C ARG A 273 12.92 32.40 15.05
N SER A 274 14.23 32.47 15.21
CA SER A 274 14.92 31.89 16.37
C SER A 274 14.33 32.53 17.62
N ARG A 275 13.69 31.74 18.47
CA ARG A 275 13.40 32.16 19.85
C ARG A 275 14.69 32.02 20.64
N ARG A 276 15.16 33.13 21.17
CA ARG A 276 16.11 33.18 22.29
C ARG A 276 15.40 32.77 23.58
#